data_7bdeaef6722cc43a4e59ad35016d270a
#
_entry.id   7bdeaef6722cc43a4e59ad35016d270a
#
_cell.length_a   1.000
_cell.length_b   1.000
_cell.length_c   1.000
_cell.angle_alpha   90.00
_cell.angle_beta   90.00
_cell.angle_gamma   90.00
#
_symmetry.space_group_name_H-M   'P 1'
#
loop_
_entity.id
_entity.type
_entity.pdbx_description
1 polymer ?
#
loop_
_entity_poly.entity_id
_entity_poly.type
_entity_poly.pdbx_seq_one_letter_code
_entity_poly.pdbx_strand_id
1 'polypeptide(L)'
;MNSATIPDKYQTGWLDELDSRTAIAKDMRERYQTLTDDLGGLPKLSYQQRSLCERSLWLEYWLASQERILASNGEFDVGKWVQAANGLQGIYAKLGLDRITREVNLSEIINQANT
;
A
#
# COMPACT_ATOMS: atom_id res chain seq x y z
N MET A 1 22.39 5.73 1.24
CA MET A 1 22.31 6.89 0.35
C MET A 1 20.85 7.19 0.03
N ASN A 2 20.43 8.43 0.22
CA ASN A 2 19.02 8.81 -0.01
C ASN A 2 18.71 8.86 -1.50
N SER A 3 17.55 8.32 -1.88
CA SER A 3 17.08 8.32 -3.25
C SER A 3 15.98 9.36 -3.44
N ALA A 4 16.00 10.07 -4.57
CA ALA A 4 14.95 11.03 -4.94
C ALA A 4 13.77 10.33 -5.63
N THR A 5 13.91 9.09 -6.03
CA THR A 5 12.88 8.36 -6.78
C THR A 5 12.62 6.99 -6.18
N ILE A 6 11.42 6.48 -6.41
CA ILE A 6 11.04 5.12 -6.05
C ILE A 6 11.76 4.16 -7.01
N PRO A 7 12.35 3.06 -6.51
CA PRO A 7 13.10 2.14 -7.39
C PRO A 7 12.20 1.44 -8.40
N ASP A 8 12.75 1.14 -9.58
CA ASP A 8 12.04 0.45 -10.66
C ASP A 8 11.68 -0.99 -10.28
N LYS A 9 12.48 -1.60 -9.41
CA LYS A 9 12.22 -2.94 -8.89
C LYS A 9 12.08 -2.86 -7.39
N TYR A 10 11.22 -3.69 -6.83
CA TYR A 10 11.02 -3.72 -5.39
C TYR A 10 12.34 -4.03 -4.67
N GLN A 11 12.64 -3.22 -3.65
CA GLN A 11 13.78 -3.40 -2.76
C GLN A 11 13.30 -3.18 -1.33
N THR A 12 13.61 -4.12 -0.44
CA THR A 12 13.31 -3.97 0.98
C THR A 12 14.00 -2.72 1.52
N GLY A 13 13.26 -1.91 2.26
CA GLY A 13 13.79 -0.67 2.84
C GLY A 13 13.75 0.54 1.91
N TRP A 14 13.15 0.39 0.71
CA TRP A 14 13.11 1.48 -0.26
C TRP A 14 12.46 2.76 0.32
N LEU A 15 11.46 2.57 1.18
CA LEU A 15 10.74 3.71 1.77
C LEU A 15 11.65 4.57 2.65
N ASP A 16 12.51 3.93 3.44
CA ASP A 16 13.46 4.63 4.31
C ASP A 16 14.60 5.28 3.53
N GLU A 17 14.89 4.76 2.34
CA GLU A 17 15.94 5.30 1.47
C GLU A 17 15.50 6.52 0.67
N LEU A 18 14.21 6.81 0.62
CA LEU A 18 13.72 8.00 -0.07
C LEU A 18 14.19 9.27 0.65
N ASP A 19 14.60 10.26 -0.16
CA ASP A 19 14.96 11.59 0.36
C ASP A 19 13.74 12.22 1.02
N SER A 20 13.79 12.41 2.34
CA SER A 20 12.68 12.91 3.14
C SER A 20 12.22 14.32 2.76
N ARG A 21 13.04 15.04 1.99
CA ARG A 21 12.70 16.38 1.53
C ARG A 21 11.78 16.38 0.32
N THR A 22 11.61 15.25 -0.34
CA THR A 22 10.78 15.16 -1.54
C THR A 22 9.30 15.00 -1.21
N ALA A 23 8.44 15.52 -2.09
CA ALA A 23 7.00 15.38 -1.94
C ALA A 23 6.57 13.90 -1.98
N ILE A 24 7.24 13.09 -2.82
CA ILE A 24 6.92 11.67 -2.95
C ILE A 24 7.25 10.90 -1.65
N ALA A 25 8.36 11.23 -1.00
CA ALA A 25 8.71 10.61 0.27
C ALA A 25 7.68 10.92 1.34
N LYS A 26 7.23 12.17 1.41
CA LYS A 26 6.20 12.58 2.36
C LYS A 26 4.88 11.85 2.11
N ASP A 27 4.46 11.77 0.85
CA ASP A 27 3.22 11.07 0.46
C ASP A 27 3.29 9.59 0.81
N MET A 28 4.38 8.92 0.46
CA MET A 28 4.54 7.49 0.70
C MET A 28 4.60 7.16 2.20
N ARG A 29 5.29 7.97 2.98
CA ARG A 29 5.37 7.78 4.43
C ARG A 29 4.03 8.03 5.11
N GLU A 30 3.27 9.00 4.64
CA GLU A 30 1.93 9.27 5.15
C GLU A 30 0.99 8.08 4.84
N ARG A 31 1.05 7.54 3.62
CA ARG A 31 0.28 6.34 3.25
C ARG A 31 0.68 5.14 4.09
N TYR A 32 1.96 4.97 4.34
CA TYR A 32 2.46 3.89 5.19
C TYR A 32 1.91 4.02 6.62
N GLN A 33 1.92 5.24 7.15
CA GLN A 33 1.37 5.51 8.47
C GLN A 33 -0.13 5.19 8.53
N THR A 34 -0.89 5.62 7.53
CA THR A 34 -2.33 5.34 7.44
C THR A 34 -2.59 3.85 7.39
N LEU A 35 -1.87 3.13 6.53
CA LEU A 35 -2.04 1.69 6.36
C LEU A 35 -1.71 0.93 7.65
N THR A 36 -0.60 1.27 8.31
CA THR A 36 -0.21 0.61 9.55
C THR A 36 -1.15 0.95 10.70
N ASP A 37 -1.67 2.18 10.75
CA ASP A 37 -2.67 2.56 11.74
C ASP A 37 -3.96 1.76 11.57
N ASP A 38 -4.39 1.56 10.32
CA ASP A 38 -5.57 0.74 10.02
C ASP A 38 -5.41 -0.71 10.49
N LEU A 39 -4.18 -1.19 10.57
CA LEU A 39 -3.88 -2.55 11.02
C LEU A 39 -3.65 -2.66 12.53
N GLY A 40 -3.81 -1.58 13.26
CA GLY A 40 -3.68 -1.57 14.72
C GLY A 40 -2.45 -0.83 15.25
N GLY A 41 -1.66 -0.26 14.37
CA GLY A 41 -0.49 0.55 14.73
C GLY A 41 0.83 -0.21 14.59
N LEU A 42 1.87 0.52 14.21
CA LEU A 42 3.20 -0.02 13.95
C LEU A 42 3.75 -0.92 15.04
N PRO A 43 3.63 -0.58 16.35
CA PRO A 43 4.18 -1.44 17.40
C PRO A 43 3.56 -2.82 17.47
N LYS A 44 2.35 -3.01 16.95
CA LYS A 44 1.65 -4.31 16.97
C LYS A 44 1.95 -5.17 15.76
N LEU A 45 2.60 -4.62 14.75
CA LEU A 45 2.84 -5.34 13.49
C LEU A 45 4.15 -6.12 13.55
N SER A 46 4.09 -7.34 13.02
CA SER A 46 5.30 -8.15 12.84
C SER A 46 6.16 -7.59 11.71
N TYR A 47 7.40 -8.07 11.63
CA TYR A 47 8.27 -7.73 10.52
C TYR A 47 7.62 -8.05 9.17
N GLN A 48 7.02 -9.25 9.04
CA GLN A 48 6.37 -9.66 7.80
C GLN A 48 5.21 -8.74 7.43
N GLN A 49 4.41 -8.34 8.40
CA GLN A 49 3.30 -7.41 8.15
C GLN A 49 3.80 -6.06 7.67
N ARG A 50 4.83 -5.52 8.31
CA ARG A 50 5.44 -4.25 7.89
C ARG A 50 6.05 -4.35 6.49
N SER A 51 6.70 -5.48 6.19
CA SER A 51 7.27 -5.75 4.87
C SER A 51 6.18 -5.78 3.79
N LEU A 52 5.04 -6.42 4.08
CA LEU A 52 3.91 -6.46 3.16
C LEU A 52 3.31 -5.07 2.95
N CYS A 53 3.22 -4.26 3.99
CA CYS A 53 2.75 -2.87 3.87
C CYS A 53 3.65 -2.06 2.92
N GLU A 54 4.95 -2.18 3.09
CA GLU A 54 5.92 -1.49 2.25
C GLU A 54 5.82 -1.94 0.80
N ARG A 55 5.68 -3.25 0.58
CA ARG A 55 5.51 -3.81 -0.77
C ARG A 55 4.22 -3.34 -1.43
N SER A 56 3.13 -3.27 -0.66
CA SER A 56 1.84 -2.82 -1.20
C SER A 56 1.92 -1.37 -1.70
N LEU A 57 2.61 -0.50 -1.00
CA LEU A 57 2.80 0.89 -1.44
C LEU A 57 3.63 0.97 -2.72
N TRP A 58 4.67 0.13 -2.84
CA TRP A 58 5.47 0.08 -4.05
C TRP A 58 4.63 -0.37 -5.25
N LEU A 59 3.78 -1.40 -5.05
CA LEU A 59 2.88 -1.88 -6.09
C LEU A 59 1.85 -0.82 -6.50
N GLU A 60 1.27 -0.11 -5.55
CA GLU A 60 0.34 0.98 -5.84
C GLU A 60 0.99 2.05 -6.70
N TYR A 61 2.21 2.43 -6.35
CA TYR A 61 2.97 3.43 -7.13
C TYR A 61 3.24 2.92 -8.53
N TRP A 62 3.68 1.66 -8.67
CA TRP A 62 3.97 1.06 -9.97
C TRP A 62 2.72 1.02 -10.83
N LEU A 63 1.58 0.58 -10.28
CA LEU A 63 0.29 0.54 -10.99
C LEU A 63 -0.11 1.93 -11.47
N ALA A 64 -0.02 2.93 -10.61
CA ALA A 64 -0.35 4.31 -10.97
C ALA A 64 0.56 4.84 -12.08
N SER A 65 1.83 4.49 -12.06
CA SER A 65 2.79 4.87 -13.11
C SER A 65 2.39 4.28 -14.46
N GLN A 66 2.01 3.00 -14.49
CA GLN A 66 1.56 2.33 -15.71
C GLN A 66 0.27 2.94 -16.25
N GLU A 67 -0.66 3.28 -15.36
CA GLU A 67 -1.92 3.91 -15.74
C GLU A 67 -1.69 5.29 -16.36
N ARG A 68 -0.72 6.04 -15.87
CA ARG A 68 -0.35 7.33 -16.48
C ARG A 68 0.25 7.15 -17.89
N ILE A 69 1.06 6.10 -18.08
CA ILE A 69 1.60 5.77 -19.38
C ILE A 69 0.47 5.44 -20.36
N LEU A 70 -0.49 4.63 -19.94
CA LEU A 70 -1.66 4.30 -20.75
C LEU A 70 -2.44 5.57 -21.13
N ALA A 71 -2.67 6.45 -20.17
CA ALA A 71 -3.42 7.69 -20.41
C ALA A 71 -2.75 8.62 -21.40
N SER A 72 -1.42 8.56 -21.53
CA SER A 72 -0.64 9.35 -22.47
C SER A 72 -0.35 8.63 -23.79
N ASN A 73 -1.05 7.53 -24.06
CA ASN A 73 -0.90 6.69 -25.26
C ASN A 73 0.47 6.03 -25.37
N GLY A 74 1.15 5.80 -24.24
CA GLY A 74 2.39 5.06 -24.19
C GLY A 74 2.15 3.54 -24.25
N GLU A 75 3.24 2.79 -24.39
CA GLU A 75 3.16 1.34 -24.35
C GLU A 75 2.78 0.87 -22.94
N PHE A 76 1.83 -0.07 -22.88
CA PHE A 76 1.28 -0.56 -21.65
C PHE A 76 1.17 -2.07 -21.69
N ASP A 77 1.86 -2.73 -20.76
CA ASP A 77 1.82 -4.19 -20.62
C ASP A 77 0.66 -4.60 -19.71
N VAL A 78 -0.47 -4.95 -20.31
CA VAL A 78 -1.68 -5.33 -19.59
C VAL A 78 -1.44 -6.55 -18.71
N GLY A 79 -0.67 -7.53 -19.19
CA GLY A 79 -0.38 -8.74 -18.43
C GLY A 79 0.34 -8.45 -17.12
N LYS A 80 1.38 -7.63 -17.18
CA LYS A 80 2.12 -7.21 -15.97
C LYS A 80 1.26 -6.39 -15.04
N TRP A 81 0.42 -5.51 -15.58
CA TRP A 81 -0.50 -4.70 -14.78
C TRP A 81 -1.47 -5.60 -14.00
N VAL A 82 -2.07 -6.58 -14.69
CA VAL A 82 -3.01 -7.52 -14.06
C VAL A 82 -2.32 -8.34 -12.96
N GLN A 83 -1.11 -8.84 -13.23
CA GLN A 83 -0.34 -9.57 -12.21
C GLN A 83 -0.06 -8.72 -10.98
N ALA A 84 0.34 -7.46 -11.18
CA ALA A 84 0.63 -6.54 -10.08
C ALA A 84 -0.63 -6.21 -9.28
N ALA A 85 -1.76 -5.98 -9.97
CA ALA A 85 -3.04 -5.70 -9.31
C ALA A 85 -3.50 -6.88 -8.47
N ASN A 86 -3.38 -8.10 -9.01
CA ASN A 86 -3.73 -9.32 -8.28
C ASN A 86 -2.78 -9.54 -7.09
N GLY A 87 -1.50 -9.25 -7.26
CA GLY A 87 -0.52 -9.31 -6.18
C GLY A 87 -0.86 -8.36 -5.03
N LEU A 88 -1.25 -7.15 -5.37
CA LEU A 88 -1.66 -6.15 -4.39
C LEU A 88 -2.90 -6.60 -3.62
N GLN A 89 -3.92 -7.10 -4.31
CA GLN A 89 -5.12 -7.65 -3.67
C GLN A 89 -4.77 -8.82 -2.75
N GLY A 90 -3.85 -9.68 -3.16
CA GLY A 90 -3.36 -10.78 -2.33
C GLY A 90 -2.68 -10.30 -1.05
N ILE A 91 -1.89 -9.24 -1.14
CA ILE A 91 -1.26 -8.64 0.03
C ILE A 91 -2.31 -8.08 0.99
N TYR A 92 -3.28 -7.33 0.49
CA TYR A 92 -4.34 -6.78 1.33
C TYR A 92 -5.16 -7.89 2.00
N ALA A 93 -5.46 -8.97 1.29
CA ALA A 93 -6.14 -10.12 1.88
C ALA A 93 -5.32 -10.74 3.01
N LYS A 94 -4.00 -10.88 2.83
CA LYS A 94 -3.09 -11.40 3.86
C LYS A 94 -3.02 -10.49 5.07
N LEU A 95 -3.07 -9.18 4.87
CA LEU A 95 -3.07 -8.23 5.96
C LEU A 95 -4.42 -8.18 6.70
N GLY A 96 -5.48 -8.70 6.10
CA GLY A 96 -6.77 -8.81 6.75
C GLY A 96 -7.60 -7.52 6.76
N LEU A 97 -7.37 -6.62 5.84
CA LEU A 97 -8.07 -5.33 5.78
C LEU A 97 -9.58 -5.52 5.60
N ASP A 98 -9.99 -6.45 4.75
CA ASP A 98 -11.41 -6.77 4.55
C ASP A 98 -12.06 -7.27 5.84
N ARG A 99 -11.32 -8.07 6.59
CA ARG A 99 -11.79 -8.64 7.86
C ARG A 99 -12.02 -7.53 8.89
N ILE A 100 -11.11 -6.56 8.97
CA ILE A 100 -11.21 -5.43 9.90
C ILE A 100 -12.43 -4.58 9.54
N THR A 101 -12.63 -4.28 8.27
CA THR A 101 -13.78 -3.53 7.79
C THR A 101 -15.09 -4.23 8.17
N ARG A 102 -15.14 -5.56 8.02
CA ARG A 102 -16.30 -6.36 8.36
C ARG A 102 -16.62 -6.31 9.86
N GLU A 103 -15.61 -6.38 10.70
CA GLU A 103 -15.76 -6.29 12.15
C GLU A 103 -16.30 -4.92 12.58
N VAL A 104 -15.79 -3.85 11.99
CA VAL A 104 -16.28 -2.49 12.26
C VAL A 104 -17.75 -2.37 11.88
N ASN A 105 -18.14 -2.88 10.73
CA ASN A 105 -19.53 -2.83 10.26
C ASN A 105 -20.48 -3.58 11.21
N LEU A 106 -20.05 -4.74 11.70
CA LEU A 106 -20.83 -5.51 12.69
C LEU A 106 -21.01 -4.73 13.98
N SER A 107 -19.97 -4.08 14.46
CA SER A 107 -20.02 -3.27 15.67
C SER A 107 -20.99 -2.11 15.53
N GLU A 108 -21.00 -1.44 14.39
CA GLU A 108 -21.92 -0.36 14.09
C GLU A 108 -23.36 -0.85 14.07
N ILE A 109 -23.63 -1.98 13.43
CA ILE A 109 -24.98 -2.60 13.38
C ILE A 109 -25.45 -2.94 14.77
N ILE A 110 -24.62 -3.53 15.59
CA ILE A 110 -24.93 -3.89 16.98
C ILE A 110 -25.26 -2.63 17.79
N ASN A 111 -24.46 -1.58 17.66
CA ASN A 111 -24.70 -0.32 18.36
C ASN A 111 -26.01 0.32 17.96
N GLN A 112 -26.34 0.30 16.66
CA GLN A 112 -27.61 0.82 16.16
C GLN A 112 -28.80 0.01 16.68
N ALA A 113 -28.66 -1.29 16.80
CA ALA A 113 -29.73 -2.17 17.31
C ALA A 113 -30.01 -1.95 18.79
N ASN A 114 -29.03 -1.47 19.56
CA ASN A 114 -29.13 -1.24 20.99
C ASN A 114 -29.59 0.18 21.37
N THR A 115 -29.76 1.03 20.38
CA THR A 115 -30.32 2.36 20.59
C THR A 115 -31.77 2.42 20.16
#